data_50142956665fca155da1bc44ab7468d0
#
_entry.id   50142956665fca155da1bc44ab7468d0
#
_cell.length_a   1.000
_cell.length_b   1.000
_cell.length_c   1.000
_cell.angle_alpha   90.00
_cell.angle_beta   90.00
_cell.angle_gamma   90.00
#
_symmetry.space_group_name_H-M   'P 1'
#
loop_
_entity.id
_entity.type
_entity.pdbx_description
1 polymer ?
#
loop_
_entity_poly.entity_id
_entity_poly.type
_entity_poly.pdbx_seq_one_letter_code
_entity_poly.pdbx_strand_id
1 'polypeptide(L)'
;MSVNAEFAAWLGSACLNAVASSAALDAAWGDLAAAAENVTALANKADAEEEAARQLAIFGAPMVVEVLQVPGLRIDLVCKPVRLTAARAGYTGGASVFVLGAKELENVERTNLTVLRKLA
;
A
#
# COMPACT_ATOMS: atom_id res chain seq x y z
N MET A 1 -21.55 -37.99 -12.94
CA MET A 1 -21.39 -37.44 -11.60
C MET A 1 -21.99 -36.03 -11.58
N SER A 2 -23.07 -35.83 -10.87
CA SER A 2 -23.67 -34.50 -10.75
C SER A 2 -22.98 -33.76 -9.62
N VAL A 3 -22.57 -32.51 -9.89
CA VAL A 3 -22.06 -31.62 -8.87
C VAL A 3 -23.19 -31.30 -7.90
N ASN A 4 -22.93 -31.44 -6.61
CA ASN A 4 -23.89 -31.07 -5.57
C ASN A 4 -24.24 -29.56 -5.74
N ALA A 5 -25.54 -29.24 -5.63
CA ALA A 5 -26.04 -27.89 -5.78
C ALA A 5 -25.42 -26.91 -4.77
N GLU A 6 -25.10 -27.37 -3.56
CA GLU A 6 -24.40 -26.58 -2.56
C GLU A 6 -22.97 -26.25 -2.99
N PHE A 7 -22.27 -27.22 -3.61
CA PHE A 7 -20.90 -26.99 -4.12
C PHE A 7 -20.91 -26.06 -5.33
N ALA A 8 -21.90 -26.17 -6.21
CA ALA A 8 -22.08 -25.26 -7.34
C ALA A 8 -22.41 -23.84 -6.85
N ALA A 9 -23.25 -23.69 -5.83
CA ALA A 9 -23.54 -22.41 -5.20
C ALA A 9 -22.31 -21.80 -4.51
N TRP A 10 -21.52 -22.65 -3.85
CA TRP A 10 -20.26 -22.22 -3.23
C TRP A 10 -19.23 -21.77 -4.29
N LEU A 11 -19.07 -22.51 -5.37
CA LEU A 11 -18.22 -22.08 -6.49
C LEU A 11 -18.70 -20.78 -7.12
N GLY A 12 -20.03 -20.63 -7.27
CA GLY A 12 -20.63 -19.38 -7.75
C GLY A 12 -20.40 -18.21 -6.79
N SER A 13 -20.45 -18.47 -5.47
CA SER A 13 -20.19 -17.45 -4.46
C SER A 13 -18.71 -17.09 -4.35
N ALA A 14 -17.80 -18.02 -4.64
CA ALA A 14 -16.37 -17.77 -4.69
C ALA A 14 -15.98 -16.80 -5.82
N CYS A 15 -16.84 -16.65 -6.83
CA CYS A 15 -16.68 -15.66 -7.90
C CYS A 15 -17.28 -14.30 -7.55
N LEU A 16 -17.81 -14.10 -6.33
CA LEU A 16 -18.33 -12.81 -5.91
C LEU A 16 -17.16 -11.91 -5.49
N ASN A 17 -16.99 -10.83 -6.23
CA ASN A 17 -16.00 -9.83 -5.92
C ASN A 17 -16.50 -8.92 -4.78
N ALA A 18 -15.63 -8.66 -3.82
CA ALA A 18 -15.79 -7.56 -2.90
C ALA A 18 -15.11 -6.33 -3.54
N VAL A 19 -15.85 -5.26 -3.73
CA VAL A 19 -15.35 -4.06 -4.41
C VAL A 19 -15.30 -2.91 -3.41
N ALA A 20 -14.15 -2.26 -3.32
CA ALA A 20 -14.00 -0.98 -2.65
C ALA A 20 -13.55 0.06 -3.69
N SER A 21 -14.22 1.19 -3.74
CA SER A 21 -13.93 2.28 -4.67
C SER A 21 -13.91 3.63 -3.95
N SER A 22 -13.22 4.59 -4.54
CA SER A 22 -13.18 5.96 -4.04
C SER A 22 -13.66 6.91 -5.14
N ALA A 23 -14.79 7.56 -4.90
CA ALA A 23 -15.33 8.56 -5.82
C ALA A 23 -14.37 9.74 -6.04
N ALA A 24 -13.56 10.08 -5.05
CA ALA A 24 -12.57 11.14 -5.17
C ALA A 24 -11.44 10.76 -6.14
N LEU A 25 -11.01 9.50 -6.13
CA LEU A 25 -10.01 8.99 -7.08
C LEU A 25 -10.58 8.89 -8.48
N ASP A 26 -11.81 8.40 -8.63
CA ASP A 26 -12.49 8.33 -9.91
C ASP A 26 -12.66 9.73 -10.53
N ALA A 27 -13.03 10.73 -9.73
CA ALA A 27 -13.17 12.10 -10.18
C ALA A 27 -11.80 12.73 -10.57
N ALA A 28 -10.74 12.40 -9.86
CA ALA A 28 -9.40 12.94 -10.12
C ALA A 28 -8.68 12.28 -11.30
N TRP A 29 -8.84 10.98 -11.48
CA TRP A 29 -8.06 10.18 -12.42
C TRP A 29 -8.88 9.54 -13.53
N GLY A 30 -10.21 9.40 -13.37
CA GLY A 30 -11.08 8.79 -14.37
C GLY A 30 -10.57 7.44 -14.85
N ASP A 31 -10.48 7.28 -16.17
CA ASP A 31 -10.01 6.03 -16.81
C ASP A 31 -8.53 5.71 -16.54
N LEU A 32 -7.79 6.67 -15.98
CA LEU A 32 -6.39 6.47 -15.56
C LEU A 32 -6.26 5.95 -14.13
N ALA A 33 -7.36 5.84 -13.39
CA ALA A 33 -7.35 5.28 -12.06
C ALA A 33 -6.92 3.82 -12.10
N ALA A 34 -5.94 3.47 -11.27
CA ALA A 34 -5.48 2.10 -11.18
C ALA A 34 -6.54 1.24 -10.48
N ALA A 35 -6.84 0.10 -11.07
CA ALA A 35 -7.64 -0.95 -10.46
C ALA A 35 -6.74 -2.16 -10.16
N ALA A 36 -6.93 -2.77 -9.00
CA ALA A 36 -6.27 -4.01 -8.63
C ALA A 36 -7.30 -5.07 -8.31
N GLU A 37 -7.12 -6.25 -8.86
CA GLU A 37 -7.92 -7.42 -8.55
C GLU A 37 -7.03 -8.47 -7.90
N ASN A 38 -7.34 -8.81 -6.66
CA ASN A 38 -6.58 -9.79 -5.90
C ASN A 38 -7.45 -11.01 -5.60
N VAL A 39 -6.98 -12.18 -5.98
CA VAL A 39 -7.59 -13.43 -5.58
C VAL A 39 -7.21 -13.73 -4.13
N THR A 40 -8.20 -13.93 -3.27
CA THR A 40 -7.97 -14.25 -1.86
C THR A 40 -8.62 -15.57 -1.50
N ALA A 41 -8.10 -16.23 -0.47
CA ALA A 41 -8.68 -17.44 0.11
C ALA A 41 -9.69 -17.15 1.23
N LEU A 42 -10.20 -15.90 1.30
CA LEU A 42 -11.20 -15.51 2.29
C LEU A 42 -12.54 -16.19 1.99
N ALA A 43 -13.05 -16.93 2.96
CA ALA A 43 -14.28 -17.71 2.80
C ALA A 43 -15.55 -16.87 3.02
N ASN A 44 -15.41 -15.67 3.58
CA ASN A 44 -16.51 -14.79 3.95
C ASN A 44 -16.44 -13.49 3.13
N LYS A 45 -17.56 -13.11 2.52
CA LYS A 45 -17.64 -11.85 1.76
C LYS A 45 -17.39 -10.62 2.62
N ALA A 46 -17.88 -10.61 3.88
CA ALA A 46 -17.68 -9.48 4.79
C ALA A 46 -16.19 -9.25 5.09
N ASP A 47 -15.43 -10.32 5.29
CA ASP A 47 -13.98 -10.23 5.52
C ASP A 47 -13.25 -9.73 4.26
N ALA A 48 -13.73 -10.15 3.08
CA ALA A 48 -13.19 -9.67 1.81
C ALA A 48 -13.50 -8.18 1.57
N GLU A 49 -14.67 -7.70 1.96
CA GLU A 49 -15.04 -6.28 1.91
C GLU A 49 -14.17 -5.44 2.88
N GLU A 50 -13.93 -5.94 4.08
CA GLU A 50 -13.04 -5.29 5.06
C GLU A 50 -11.60 -5.21 4.54
N GLU A 51 -11.08 -6.30 3.96
CA GLU A 51 -9.75 -6.32 3.36
C GLU A 51 -9.65 -5.39 2.15
N ALA A 52 -10.66 -5.33 1.29
CA ALA A 52 -10.70 -4.41 0.16
C ALA A 52 -10.69 -2.95 0.64
N ALA A 53 -11.44 -2.62 1.68
CA ALA A 53 -11.44 -1.30 2.29
C ALA A 53 -10.08 -0.95 2.90
N ARG A 54 -9.42 -1.91 3.55
CA ARG A 54 -8.08 -1.74 4.11
C ARG A 54 -7.05 -1.46 3.01
N GLN A 55 -7.09 -2.22 1.93
CA GLN A 55 -6.19 -1.99 0.78
C GLN A 55 -6.43 -0.64 0.13
N LEU A 56 -7.69 -0.24 -0.05
CA LEU A 56 -8.02 1.08 -0.57
C LEU A 56 -7.52 2.21 0.35
N ALA A 57 -7.61 2.05 1.66
CA ALA A 57 -7.10 3.03 2.62
C ALA A 57 -5.56 3.19 2.53
N ILE A 58 -4.85 2.11 2.22
CA ILE A 58 -3.40 2.13 2.07
C ILE A 58 -3.00 2.72 0.71
N PHE A 59 -3.60 2.21 -0.37
CA PHE A 59 -3.20 2.53 -1.76
C PHE A 59 -4.08 3.58 -2.44
N GLY A 60 -5.14 4.01 -1.80
CA GLY A 60 -6.12 4.96 -2.34
C GLY A 60 -5.67 6.42 -2.39
N ALA A 61 -4.37 6.70 -2.29
CA ALA A 61 -3.80 8.02 -2.47
C ALA A 61 -2.59 7.92 -3.40
N PRO A 62 -2.30 8.96 -4.20
CA PRO A 62 -1.07 9.02 -4.96
C PRO A 62 0.12 8.87 -4.03
N MET A 63 1.07 8.02 -4.40
CA MET A 63 2.27 7.75 -3.62
C MET A 63 3.51 7.93 -4.48
N VAL A 64 4.60 8.31 -3.83
CA VAL A 64 5.91 8.43 -4.47
C VAL A 64 6.93 7.60 -3.69
N VAL A 65 7.81 6.95 -4.45
CA VAL A 65 8.97 6.26 -3.91
C VAL A 65 10.17 7.18 -4.06
N GLU A 66 10.82 7.49 -2.97
CA GLU A 66 11.99 8.37 -2.94
C GLU A 66 13.14 7.70 -2.21
N VAL A 67 14.36 8.11 -2.57
CA VAL A 67 15.56 7.71 -1.85
C VAL A 67 16.09 8.94 -1.09
N LEU A 68 16.22 8.77 0.22
CA LEU A 68 16.73 9.80 1.12
C LEU A 68 17.96 9.29 1.86
N GLN A 69 18.95 10.15 2.00
CA GLN A 69 20.13 9.84 2.79
C GLN A 69 19.98 10.40 4.19
N VAL A 70 20.13 9.54 5.18
CA VAL A 70 20.10 9.90 6.61
C VAL A 70 21.44 9.61 7.26
N PRO A 71 21.82 10.37 8.29
CA PRO A 71 23.04 10.11 9.03
C PRO A 71 22.93 8.82 9.87
N GLY A 72 24.05 8.16 10.08
CA GLY A 72 24.15 6.94 10.85
C GLY A 72 23.79 5.68 10.07
N LEU A 73 24.02 4.54 10.70
CA LEU A 73 23.67 3.22 10.16
C LEU A 73 22.28 2.85 10.67
N ARG A 74 21.29 2.84 9.78
CA ARG A 74 19.88 2.78 10.14
C ARG A 74 19.09 1.70 9.43
N ILE A 75 19.68 0.51 9.30
CA ILE A 75 18.98 -0.66 8.77
C ILE A 75 17.79 -1.09 9.66
N ASP A 76 17.80 -0.70 10.91
CA ASP A 76 16.74 -0.93 11.89
C ASP A 76 15.40 -0.30 11.52
N LEU A 77 15.39 0.67 10.58
CA LEU A 77 14.19 1.37 10.13
C LEU A 77 13.41 0.63 9.03
N VAL A 78 13.98 -0.40 8.43
CA VAL A 78 13.31 -1.16 7.35
C VAL A 78 11.97 -1.73 7.84
N CYS A 79 10.95 -1.64 7.00
CA CYS A 79 9.59 -2.07 7.29
C CYS A 79 8.90 -1.31 8.44
N LYS A 80 9.35 -0.09 8.75
CA LYS A 80 8.75 0.74 9.78
C LYS A 80 8.20 2.05 9.22
N PRO A 81 7.08 2.55 9.76
CA PRO A 81 6.67 3.92 9.54
C PRO A 81 7.58 4.84 10.36
N VAL A 82 8.07 5.90 9.73
CA VAL A 82 8.92 6.90 10.37
C VAL A 82 8.47 8.30 9.97
N ARG A 83 8.79 9.29 10.80
CA ARG A 83 8.61 10.68 10.46
C ARG A 83 9.97 11.30 10.12
N LEU A 84 10.09 11.79 8.91
CA LEU A 84 11.31 12.43 8.41
C LEU A 84 11.08 13.93 8.25
N THR A 85 12.08 14.70 8.66
CA THR A 85 12.13 16.16 8.47
C THR A 85 13.40 16.49 7.71
N ALA A 86 13.29 17.25 6.64
CA ALA A 86 14.41 17.69 5.85
C ALA A 86 14.12 19.06 5.22
N ALA A 87 15.15 19.82 4.91
CA ALA A 87 15.05 21.09 4.17
C ALA A 87 14.78 20.81 2.67
N ARG A 88 13.76 20.01 2.37
CA ARG A 88 13.36 19.63 1.03
C ARG A 88 11.84 19.72 0.93
N ALA A 89 11.33 20.07 -0.24
CA ALA A 89 9.89 20.16 -0.49
C ALA A 89 9.16 18.86 -0.10
N GLY A 90 8.12 19.00 0.69
CA GLY A 90 7.34 17.89 1.24
C GLY A 90 7.85 17.31 2.56
N TYR A 91 9.02 17.75 3.06
CA TYR A 91 9.62 17.25 4.31
C TYR A 91 9.86 18.34 5.36
N THR A 92 9.70 19.60 5.04
CA THR A 92 10.01 20.74 5.93
C THR A 92 9.19 20.74 7.22
N GLY A 93 7.95 20.30 7.16
CA GLY A 93 7.07 20.15 8.33
C GLY A 93 7.09 18.75 8.96
N GLY A 94 7.94 17.86 8.46
CA GLY A 94 7.94 16.45 8.78
C GLY A 94 6.90 15.68 7.97
N ALA A 95 7.34 14.64 7.29
CA ALA A 95 6.48 13.73 6.52
C ALA A 95 6.53 12.33 7.12
N SER A 96 5.36 11.72 7.27
CA SER A 96 5.27 10.30 7.62
C SER A 96 5.49 9.47 6.38
N VAL A 97 6.47 8.59 6.44
CA VAL A 97 6.85 7.70 5.35
C VAL A 97 6.99 6.27 5.84
N PHE A 98 6.86 5.33 4.94
CA PHE A 98 7.14 3.92 5.22
C PHE A 98 8.46 3.53 4.56
N VAL A 99 9.37 2.95 5.34
CA VAL A 99 10.69 2.55 4.84
C VAL A 99 10.60 1.19 4.16
N LEU A 100 10.76 1.18 2.84
CA LEU A 100 10.75 -0.03 2.03
C LEU A 100 12.08 -0.77 2.07
N GLY A 101 13.18 -0.03 2.17
CA GLY A 101 14.52 -0.61 2.18
C GLY A 101 15.55 0.37 2.71
N ALA A 102 16.71 -0.15 3.07
CA ALA A 102 17.85 0.63 3.54
C ALA A 102 19.15 0.05 2.98
N LYS A 103 20.05 0.93 2.58
CA LYS A 103 21.41 0.56 2.18
C LYS A 103 22.38 1.40 3.01
N GLU A 104 23.09 0.75 3.89
CA GLU A 104 24.13 1.39 4.71
C GLU A 104 25.40 1.65 3.89
N LEU A 105 25.94 2.84 4.07
CA LEU A 105 27.18 3.29 3.48
C LEU A 105 28.22 3.44 4.61
N GLU A 106 28.88 2.34 4.94
CA GLU A 106 29.77 2.27 6.10
C GLU A 106 30.92 3.29 6.05
N ASN A 107 31.44 3.56 4.85
CA ASN A 107 32.58 4.48 4.67
C ASN A 107 32.27 5.94 5.07
N VAL A 108 30.99 6.31 5.12
CA VAL A 108 30.53 7.68 5.42
C VAL A 108 29.52 7.72 6.55
N GLU A 109 29.27 6.57 7.21
CA GLU A 109 28.28 6.41 8.28
C GLU A 109 26.92 7.01 7.94
N ARG A 110 26.41 6.66 6.77
CA ARG A 110 25.11 7.12 6.26
C ARG A 110 24.30 5.95 5.75
N THR A 111 23.00 6.14 5.68
CA THR A 111 22.08 5.15 5.13
C THR A 111 21.21 5.79 4.07
N ASN A 112 21.13 5.16 2.91
CA ASN A 112 20.14 5.49 1.89
C ASN A 112 18.86 4.74 2.21
N LEU A 113 17.82 5.46 2.58
CA LEU A 113 16.48 4.91 2.81
C LEU A 113 15.65 5.04 1.54
N THR A 114 15.09 3.92 1.09
CA THR A 114 14.02 3.93 0.10
C THR A 114 12.70 4.01 0.83
N VAL A 115 11.98 5.10 0.63
CA VAL A 115 10.76 5.41 1.37
C VAL A 115 9.57 5.56 0.46
N LEU A 116 8.41 5.17 0.96
CA LEU A 116 7.12 5.38 0.35
C LEU A 116 6.41 6.52 1.08
N ARG A 117 6.08 7.58 0.34
CA ARG A 117 5.37 8.75 0.87
C ARG A 117 4.06 8.95 0.16
N LYS A 118 2.97 9.17 0.90
CA LYS A 118 1.72 9.63 0.32
C LYS A 118 1.83 11.11 -0.05
N LEU A 119 1.34 11.43 -1.24
CA LEU A 119 1.16 12.82 -1.66
C LEU A 119 -0.18 13.30 -1.09
N ALA A 120 -0.14 14.44 -0.45
CA ALA A 120 -1.35 15.06 0.07
C ALA A 120 -2.21 15.64 -1.06
#